data_ea52fb9b127bc7c3fb9143962b93b55c
#
_entry.id   ea52fb9b127bc7c3fb9143962b93b55c
#
_cell.length_a   1.000
_cell.length_b   1.000
_cell.length_c   1.000
_cell.angle_alpha   90.00
_cell.angle_beta   90.00
_cell.angle_gamma   90.00
#
_symmetry.space_group_name_H-M   'P 1'
#
loop_
_entity.id
_entity.type
_entity.pdbx_description
1 polymer ?
#
loop_
_entity_poly.entity_id
_entity_poly.type
_entity_poly.pdbx_seq_one_letter_code
_entity_poly.pdbx_strand_id
1 'polypeptide(L)'
;SPYEDDNNVIGMDISKLRAVPRSIGIAGGIERANKFMMPLLFALFLGLGIYIFTLPGASEGYKYIFTINPKGLLNPRLWIYAFGQAFFSLSIAGNGTVIYGSYLSETEDVVSSARNVAIFDTLAALLASFVIIPGMAVGGAELSSGGPGLMFIYLVNVFNGMPGGKIVGI
;
A
#
# COMPACT_ATOMS: atom_id res chain seq x y z
N SER A 1 -36.19 12.18 -38.89
CA SER A 1 -34.88 11.50 -38.82
C SER A 1 -35.08 10.14 -38.14
N PRO A 2 -34.62 9.02 -38.72
CA PRO A 2 -34.85 7.68 -38.16
C PRO A 2 -33.99 7.36 -36.92
N TYR A 3 -33.39 8.36 -36.27
CA TYR A 3 -32.46 8.21 -35.14
C TYR A 3 -33.02 8.75 -33.80
N GLU A 4 -34.32 9.02 -33.71
CA GLU A 4 -34.88 9.69 -32.53
C GLU A 4 -35.55 8.76 -31.52
N ASP A 5 -35.51 7.43 -31.72
CA ASP A 5 -36.23 6.48 -30.87
C ASP A 5 -35.37 5.31 -30.32
N ASP A 6 -34.03 5.44 -30.27
CA ASP A 6 -33.17 4.37 -29.74
C ASP A 6 -33.12 4.30 -28.21
N ASN A 7 -33.94 5.09 -27.48
CA ASN A 7 -34.02 5.03 -26.02
C ASN A 7 -34.87 3.83 -25.52
N ASN A 8 -35.37 2.98 -26.41
CA ASN A 8 -36.31 1.92 -26.05
C ASN A 8 -35.95 0.53 -26.58
N VAL A 9 -34.68 0.29 -26.93
CA VAL A 9 -34.28 -0.98 -27.59
C VAL A 9 -34.33 -2.19 -26.64
N ILE A 10 -34.52 -2.00 -25.33
CA ILE A 10 -34.63 -3.12 -24.35
C ILE A 10 -35.77 -2.89 -23.34
N GLY A 11 -36.69 -1.93 -23.56
CA GLY A 11 -37.76 -1.66 -22.57
C GLY A 11 -37.25 -1.20 -21.19
N MET A 12 -36.00 -0.83 -21.10
CA MET A 12 -35.36 -0.39 -19.85
C MET A 12 -35.12 1.12 -19.91
N ASP A 13 -35.91 1.83 -19.14
CA ASP A 13 -35.78 3.27 -18.99
C ASP A 13 -34.38 3.61 -18.41
N ILE A 14 -33.50 4.13 -19.28
CA ILE A 14 -32.11 4.51 -18.90
C ILE A 14 -32.12 5.55 -17.78
N SER A 15 -33.19 6.33 -17.63
CA SER A 15 -33.36 7.25 -16.51
C SER A 15 -33.42 6.53 -15.16
N LYS A 16 -33.94 5.31 -15.13
CA LYS A 16 -33.98 4.46 -13.93
C LYS A 16 -32.63 3.85 -13.59
N LEU A 17 -31.77 3.60 -14.58
CA LEU A 17 -30.38 3.16 -14.36
C LEU A 17 -29.54 4.28 -13.75
N ARG A 18 -29.83 5.53 -14.05
CA ARG A 18 -29.20 6.70 -13.37
C ARG A 18 -29.67 6.88 -11.91
N ALA A 19 -30.79 6.29 -11.53
CA ALA A 19 -31.34 6.37 -10.18
C ALA A 19 -30.82 5.26 -9.23
N VAL A 20 -29.96 4.37 -9.69
CA VAL A 20 -29.24 3.45 -8.78
C VAL A 20 -28.37 4.31 -7.86
N PRO A 21 -28.64 4.32 -6.54
CA PRO A 21 -27.88 5.16 -5.63
C PRO A 21 -26.38 4.87 -5.81
N ARG A 22 -25.59 5.89 -6.12
CA ARG A 22 -24.13 5.81 -6.23
C ARG A 22 -23.46 5.17 -5.00
N SER A 23 -24.19 5.07 -3.90
CA SER A 23 -23.78 4.43 -2.65
C SER A 23 -23.68 2.89 -2.72
N ILE A 24 -24.18 2.25 -3.76
CA ILE A 24 -24.18 0.79 -3.93
C ILE A 24 -23.23 0.35 -5.04
N GLY A 25 -22.61 1.30 -5.76
CA GLY A 25 -21.60 1.01 -6.77
C GLY A 25 -20.30 0.48 -6.17
N ILE A 26 -19.54 -0.26 -6.97
CA ILE A 26 -18.21 -0.82 -6.62
C ILE A 26 -17.30 0.29 -6.02
N ALA A 27 -17.30 1.47 -6.62
CA ALA A 27 -16.51 2.61 -6.13
C ALA A 27 -16.89 3.03 -4.71
N GLY A 28 -18.19 3.14 -4.39
CA GLY A 28 -18.65 3.50 -3.05
C GLY A 28 -18.36 2.44 -1.98
N GLY A 29 -18.38 1.16 -2.37
CA GLY A 29 -17.99 0.05 -1.50
C GLY A 29 -16.50 0.08 -1.16
N ILE A 30 -15.64 0.27 -2.16
CA ILE A 30 -14.19 0.39 -2.00
C ILE A 30 -13.85 1.62 -1.15
N GLU A 31 -14.46 2.77 -1.41
CA GLU A 31 -14.24 3.98 -0.63
C GLU A 31 -14.56 3.80 0.86
N ARG A 32 -15.71 3.18 1.17
CA ARG A 32 -16.12 2.93 2.56
C ARG A 32 -15.18 1.95 3.26
N ALA A 33 -14.77 0.88 2.59
CA ALA A 33 -13.81 -0.09 3.12
C ALA A 33 -12.47 0.60 3.41
N ASN A 34 -11.95 1.38 2.48
CA ASN A 34 -10.67 2.07 2.64
C ASN A 34 -10.69 3.12 3.74
N LYS A 35 -11.79 3.84 3.93
CA LYS A 35 -11.95 4.80 5.05
C LYS A 35 -11.76 4.17 6.42
N PHE A 36 -12.09 2.90 6.57
CA PHE A 36 -11.89 2.17 7.82
C PHE A 36 -10.55 1.42 7.85
N MET A 37 -10.21 0.73 6.76
CA MET A 37 -9.02 -0.13 6.71
C MET A 37 -7.71 0.67 6.76
N MET A 38 -7.64 1.83 6.08
CA MET A 38 -6.42 2.64 6.06
C MET A 38 -6.02 3.19 7.43
N PRO A 39 -6.91 3.89 8.17
CA PRO A 39 -6.57 4.31 9.53
C PRO A 39 -6.25 3.14 10.46
N LEU A 40 -6.95 2.02 10.34
CA LEU A 40 -6.67 0.82 11.11
C LEU A 40 -5.26 0.29 10.83
N LEU A 41 -4.87 0.22 9.56
CA LEU A 41 -3.52 -0.20 9.15
C LEU A 41 -2.44 0.70 9.77
N PHE A 42 -2.60 2.02 9.66
CA PHE A 42 -1.66 2.97 10.27
C PHE A 42 -1.60 2.83 11.79
N ALA A 43 -2.74 2.64 12.46
CA ALA A 43 -2.80 2.42 13.90
C ALA A 43 -2.08 1.12 14.31
N LEU A 44 -2.25 0.05 13.54
CA LEU A 44 -1.54 -1.22 13.77
C LEU A 44 -0.03 -1.07 13.59
N PHE A 45 0.42 -0.39 12.53
CA PHE A 45 1.84 -0.13 12.33
C PHE A 45 2.43 0.74 13.44
N LEU A 46 1.73 1.77 13.88
CA LEU A 46 2.17 2.61 15.00
C LEU A 46 2.26 1.80 16.30
N GLY A 47 1.22 1.01 16.61
CA GLY A 47 1.21 0.15 17.80
C GLY A 47 2.35 -0.86 17.77
N LEU A 48 2.57 -1.51 16.63
CA LEU A 48 3.67 -2.46 16.45
C LEU A 48 5.03 -1.77 16.53
N GLY A 49 5.17 -0.56 15.97
CA GLY A 49 6.38 0.24 16.05
C GLY A 49 6.74 0.61 17.50
N ILE A 50 5.76 1.05 18.29
CA ILE A 50 5.94 1.33 19.71
C ILE A 50 6.36 0.06 20.47
N TYR A 51 5.71 -1.07 20.18
CA TYR A 51 6.08 -2.34 20.80
C TYR A 51 7.51 -2.76 20.46
N ILE A 52 7.91 -2.72 19.19
CA ILE A 52 9.26 -3.07 18.77
C ILE A 52 10.30 -2.14 19.38
N PHE A 53 9.99 -0.84 19.53
CA PHE A 53 10.89 0.13 20.14
C PHE A 53 11.27 -0.25 21.60
N THR A 54 10.38 -0.94 22.30
CA THR A 54 10.63 -1.41 23.67
C THR A 54 11.47 -2.68 23.75
N LEU A 55 11.71 -3.36 22.63
CA LEU A 55 12.42 -4.63 22.60
C LEU A 55 13.95 -4.43 22.56
N PRO A 56 14.73 -5.26 23.30
CA PRO A 56 16.17 -5.22 23.23
C PRO A 56 16.65 -5.62 21.81
N GLY A 57 17.61 -4.87 21.26
CA GLY A 57 18.15 -5.09 19.91
C GLY A 57 17.51 -4.23 18.81
N ALA A 58 16.36 -3.62 19.05
CA ALA A 58 15.72 -2.72 18.08
C ALA A 58 16.62 -1.52 17.70
N SER A 59 17.48 -1.07 18.62
CA SER A 59 18.41 0.04 18.41
C SER A 59 19.37 -0.16 17.23
N GLU A 60 19.76 -1.40 16.92
CA GLU A 60 20.60 -1.72 15.76
C GLU A 60 19.86 -1.49 14.45
N GLY A 61 18.59 -1.87 14.40
CA GLY A 61 17.74 -1.61 13.23
C GLY A 61 17.52 -0.12 13.00
N TYR A 62 17.28 0.65 14.04
CA TYR A 62 17.17 2.12 13.92
C TYR A 62 18.48 2.75 13.48
N LYS A 63 19.63 2.34 14.03
CA LYS A 63 20.94 2.79 13.57
C LYS A 63 21.14 2.51 12.09
N TYR A 64 20.73 1.34 11.62
CA TYR A 64 20.83 0.97 10.19
C TYR A 64 20.01 1.92 9.30
N ILE A 65 18.79 2.26 9.68
CA ILE A 65 17.93 3.20 8.93
C ILE A 65 18.58 4.59 8.84
N PHE A 66 19.15 5.08 9.94
CA PHE A 66 19.74 6.42 10.00
C PHE A 66 21.19 6.47 9.53
N THR A 67 21.80 5.33 9.21
CA THR A 67 23.16 5.29 8.65
C THR A 67 23.10 5.66 7.16
N ILE A 68 23.27 6.94 6.88
CA ILE A 68 23.29 7.46 5.51
C ILE A 68 24.69 7.25 4.93
N ASN A 69 24.79 6.54 3.81
CA ASN A 69 26.02 6.42 3.04
C ASN A 69 25.95 7.33 1.80
N PRO A 70 26.57 8.52 1.84
CA PRO A 70 26.50 9.48 0.72
C PRO A 70 27.06 8.91 -0.60
N LYS A 71 28.02 8.00 -0.51
CA LYS A 71 28.59 7.33 -1.69
C LYS A 71 27.57 6.43 -2.38
N GLY A 72 26.59 5.90 -1.65
CA GLY A 72 25.51 5.12 -2.20
C GLY A 72 24.63 5.92 -3.18
N LEU A 73 24.45 7.21 -2.93
CA LEU A 73 23.67 8.10 -3.80
C LEU A 73 24.29 8.30 -5.19
N LEU A 74 25.60 8.08 -5.31
CA LEU A 74 26.32 8.14 -6.60
C LEU A 74 26.23 6.82 -7.38
N ASN A 75 25.66 5.78 -6.80
CA ASN A 75 25.52 4.49 -7.45
C ASN A 75 24.27 4.46 -8.34
N PRO A 76 24.38 4.35 -9.68
CA PRO A 76 23.23 4.31 -10.57
C PRO A 76 22.24 3.18 -10.27
N ARG A 77 22.73 2.05 -9.75
CA ARG A 77 21.87 0.90 -9.40
C ARG A 77 20.87 1.24 -8.29
N LEU A 78 21.26 2.09 -7.33
CA LEU A 78 20.35 2.53 -6.26
C LEU A 78 19.15 3.25 -6.86
N TRP A 79 19.38 4.13 -7.82
CA TRP A 79 18.31 4.87 -8.49
C TRP A 79 17.41 3.97 -9.32
N ILE A 80 17.99 2.98 -10.03
CA ILE A 80 17.20 2.01 -10.78
C ILE A 80 16.25 1.24 -9.85
N TYR A 81 16.75 0.77 -8.70
CA TYR A 81 15.91 0.08 -7.71
C TYR A 81 14.85 1.01 -7.09
N ALA A 82 15.23 2.24 -6.75
CA ALA A 82 14.31 3.22 -6.18
C ALA A 82 13.16 3.57 -7.15
N PHE A 83 13.48 3.84 -8.41
CA PHE A 83 12.46 4.07 -9.44
C PHE A 83 11.61 2.83 -9.69
N GLY A 84 12.22 1.66 -9.80
CA GLY A 84 11.49 0.39 -9.95
C GLY A 84 10.49 0.16 -8.82
N GLN A 85 10.90 0.41 -7.59
CA GLN A 85 10.03 0.29 -6.42
C GLN A 85 8.91 1.34 -6.44
N ALA A 86 9.18 2.59 -6.80
CA ALA A 86 8.17 3.63 -6.91
C ALA A 86 7.11 3.28 -7.99
N PHE A 87 7.54 2.82 -9.16
CA PHE A 87 6.63 2.37 -10.23
C PHE A 87 5.76 1.19 -9.79
N PHE A 88 6.33 0.28 -9.03
CA PHE A 88 5.59 -0.88 -8.50
C PHE A 88 4.59 -0.45 -7.43
N SER A 89 5.02 0.34 -6.44
CA SER A 89 4.20 0.78 -5.30
C SER A 89 2.99 1.61 -5.75
N LEU A 90 3.21 2.53 -6.69
CA LEU A 90 2.15 3.36 -7.27
C LEU A 90 1.29 2.62 -8.31
N SER A 91 1.53 1.31 -8.51
CA SER A 91 0.80 0.48 -9.48
C SER A 91 0.82 1.00 -10.92
N ILE A 92 1.83 1.80 -11.26
CA ILE A 92 1.97 2.36 -12.62
C ILE A 92 2.28 1.24 -13.61
N ALA A 93 3.19 0.32 -13.25
CA ALA A 93 3.56 -0.82 -14.09
C ALA A 93 2.45 -1.87 -14.23
N GLY A 94 1.51 -1.95 -13.27
CA GLY A 94 0.44 -2.94 -13.22
C GLY A 94 -0.93 -2.46 -13.72
N ASN A 95 -0.99 -1.30 -14.40
CA ASN A 95 -2.25 -0.67 -14.87
C ASN A 95 -3.28 -0.37 -13.77
N GLY A 96 -2.97 -0.59 -12.49
CA GLY A 96 -3.88 -0.32 -11.37
C GLY A 96 -4.31 1.13 -11.32
N THR A 97 -3.38 2.06 -11.51
CA THR A 97 -3.65 3.50 -11.56
C THR A 97 -4.62 3.87 -12.69
N VAL A 98 -4.51 3.22 -13.86
CA VAL A 98 -5.42 3.44 -14.99
C VAL A 98 -6.84 2.96 -14.64
N ILE A 99 -6.96 1.80 -14.01
CA ILE A 99 -8.26 1.24 -13.59
C ILE A 99 -8.90 2.17 -12.54
N TYR A 100 -8.17 2.58 -11.52
CA TYR A 100 -8.71 3.52 -10.52
C TYR A 100 -9.06 4.87 -11.13
N GLY A 101 -8.24 5.37 -12.05
CA GLY A 101 -8.51 6.61 -12.80
C GLY A 101 -9.80 6.57 -13.59
N SER A 102 -10.20 5.41 -14.12
CA SER A 102 -11.45 5.26 -14.86
C SER A 102 -12.72 5.38 -13.99
N TYR A 103 -12.60 5.25 -12.68
CA TYR A 103 -13.71 5.43 -11.73
C TYR A 103 -13.81 6.85 -11.17
N LEU A 104 -12.85 7.72 -11.47
CA LEU A 104 -12.88 9.10 -11.01
C LEU A 104 -14.03 9.87 -11.69
N SER A 105 -14.65 10.79 -10.94
CA SER A 105 -15.63 11.69 -11.53
C SER A 105 -14.92 12.80 -12.33
N GLU A 106 -15.62 13.36 -13.32
CA GLU A 106 -15.10 14.46 -14.15
C GLU A 106 -14.79 15.73 -13.34
N THR A 107 -15.31 15.82 -12.11
CA THR A 107 -15.10 16.97 -11.21
C THR A 107 -13.91 16.81 -10.26
N GLU A 108 -13.24 15.64 -10.28
CA GLU A 108 -12.10 15.38 -9.41
C GLU A 108 -10.82 16.07 -9.88
N ASP A 109 -10.12 16.71 -8.94
CA ASP A 109 -8.79 17.25 -9.18
C ASP A 109 -7.74 16.13 -9.16
N VAL A 110 -7.40 15.64 -10.35
CA VAL A 110 -6.46 14.54 -10.55
C VAL A 110 -5.08 14.89 -10.00
N VAL A 111 -4.62 16.14 -10.14
CA VAL A 111 -3.29 16.56 -9.69
C VAL A 111 -3.20 16.53 -8.16
N SER A 112 -4.20 17.05 -7.48
CA SER A 112 -4.27 17.01 -6.02
C SER A 112 -4.35 15.58 -5.50
N SER A 113 -5.16 14.74 -6.13
CA SER A 113 -5.31 13.33 -5.79
C SER A 113 -4.01 12.56 -5.98
N ALA A 114 -3.31 12.74 -7.10
CA ALA A 114 -2.02 12.10 -7.37
C ALA A 114 -0.95 12.51 -6.36
N ARG A 115 -0.91 13.80 -5.99
CA ARG A 115 0.01 14.31 -4.96
C ARG A 115 -0.27 13.65 -3.60
N ASN A 116 -1.53 13.56 -3.20
CA ASN A 116 -1.91 12.93 -1.95
C ASN A 116 -1.53 11.45 -1.94
N VAL A 117 -1.78 10.71 -3.02
CA VAL A 117 -1.36 9.31 -3.16
C VAL A 117 0.15 9.18 -2.96
N ALA A 118 0.95 9.99 -3.63
CA ALA A 118 2.42 9.93 -3.50
C ALA A 118 2.89 10.24 -2.07
N ILE A 119 2.28 11.21 -1.39
CA ILE A 119 2.61 11.55 0.00
C ILE A 119 2.25 10.38 0.93
N PHE A 120 1.03 9.86 0.85
CA PHE A 120 0.60 8.78 1.73
C PHE A 120 1.33 7.47 1.45
N ASP A 121 1.66 7.15 0.20
CA ASP A 121 2.49 6.00 -0.15
C ASP A 121 3.89 6.12 0.48
N THR A 122 4.52 7.28 0.36
CA THR A 122 5.82 7.54 0.99
C THR A 122 5.76 7.43 2.51
N LEU A 123 4.73 8.02 3.15
CA LEU A 123 4.56 7.94 4.60
C LEU A 123 4.33 6.50 5.06
N ALA A 124 3.52 5.73 4.34
CA ALA A 124 3.30 4.32 4.64
C ALA A 124 4.58 3.50 4.51
N ALA A 125 5.38 3.74 3.47
CA ALA A 125 6.65 3.06 3.25
C ALA A 125 7.67 3.38 4.36
N LEU A 126 7.76 4.65 4.78
CA LEU A 126 8.61 5.06 5.89
C LEU A 126 8.16 4.39 7.20
N LEU A 127 6.87 4.44 7.50
CA LEU A 127 6.32 3.81 8.71
C LEU A 127 6.59 2.31 8.72
N ALA A 128 6.36 1.62 7.60
CA ALA A 128 6.68 0.20 7.46
C ALA A 128 8.16 -0.08 7.68
N SER A 129 9.05 0.75 7.15
CA SER A 129 10.51 0.61 7.34
C SER A 129 10.90 0.77 8.81
N PHE A 130 10.30 1.72 9.52
CA PHE A 130 10.53 1.93 10.96
C PHE A 130 10.03 0.77 11.85
N VAL A 131 9.17 -0.07 11.33
CA VAL A 131 8.66 -1.26 12.02
C VAL A 131 9.43 -2.50 11.61
N ILE A 132 9.57 -2.74 10.31
CA ILE A 132 10.10 -3.99 9.78
C ILE A 132 11.61 -4.11 10.05
N ILE A 133 12.40 -3.07 9.79
CA ILE A 133 13.86 -3.15 9.92
C ILE A 133 14.28 -3.36 11.39
N PRO A 134 13.79 -2.60 12.39
CA PRO A 134 14.08 -2.90 13.78
C PRO A 134 13.51 -4.25 14.24
N GLY A 135 12.35 -4.65 13.72
CA GLY A 135 11.78 -5.98 13.98
C GLY A 135 12.70 -7.10 13.49
N MET A 136 13.33 -6.95 12.33
CA MET A 136 14.33 -7.88 11.82
C MET A 136 15.57 -7.93 12.72
N ALA A 137 16.05 -6.78 13.21
CA ALA A 137 17.18 -6.71 14.13
C ALA A 137 16.89 -7.47 15.42
N VAL A 138 15.71 -7.30 16.00
CA VAL A 138 15.26 -8.03 17.20
C VAL A 138 15.18 -9.52 16.94
N GLY A 139 14.73 -9.93 15.77
CA GLY A 139 14.64 -11.35 15.37
C GLY A 139 15.94 -11.99 14.92
N GLY A 140 17.08 -11.27 14.96
CA GLY A 140 18.39 -11.78 14.56
C GLY A 140 18.54 -12.00 13.06
N ALA A 141 17.71 -11.36 12.22
CA ALA A 141 17.81 -11.43 10.78
C ALA A 141 18.91 -10.49 10.25
N GLU A 142 19.48 -10.83 9.09
CA GLU A 142 20.37 -9.91 8.39
C GLU A 142 19.59 -8.68 7.89
N LEU A 143 20.00 -7.48 8.34
CA LEU A 143 19.35 -6.23 7.98
C LEU A 143 19.44 -5.87 6.49
N SER A 144 20.36 -6.52 5.77
CA SER A 144 20.50 -6.40 4.32
C SER A 144 19.51 -7.29 3.55
N SER A 145 18.81 -8.20 4.23
CA SER A 145 17.82 -9.07 3.60
C SER A 145 16.60 -8.28 3.18
N GLY A 146 16.21 -8.40 1.94
CA GLY A 146 15.03 -7.70 1.41
C GLY A 146 14.31 -8.52 0.35
N GLY A 147 13.23 -7.96 -0.17
CA GLY A 147 12.44 -8.56 -1.24
C GLY A 147 11.62 -9.79 -0.83
N PRO A 148 11.30 -10.67 -1.78
CA PRO A 148 10.43 -11.83 -1.53
C PRO A 148 10.95 -12.78 -0.43
N GLY A 149 12.27 -12.91 -0.29
CA GLY A 149 12.87 -13.73 0.75
C GLY A 149 12.51 -13.29 2.17
N LEU A 150 12.41 -11.97 2.40
CA LEU A 150 11.97 -11.45 3.68
C LEU A 150 10.53 -11.90 3.99
N MET A 151 9.62 -11.78 3.03
CA MET A 151 8.22 -12.13 3.22
C MET A 151 8.01 -13.64 3.39
N PHE A 152 8.56 -14.43 2.47
CA PHE A 152 8.21 -15.85 2.38
C PHE A 152 9.09 -16.77 3.24
N ILE A 153 10.25 -16.32 3.64
CA ILE A 153 11.16 -17.15 4.45
C ILE A 153 11.22 -16.61 5.88
N TYR A 154 11.57 -15.33 6.03
CA TYR A 154 11.80 -14.77 7.36
C TYR A 154 10.51 -14.63 8.18
N LEU A 155 9.46 -14.03 7.62
CA LEU A 155 8.19 -13.86 8.35
C LEU A 155 7.55 -15.20 8.69
N VAL A 156 7.63 -16.19 7.81
CA VAL A 156 7.15 -17.55 8.10
C VAL A 156 7.91 -18.17 9.27
N ASN A 157 9.23 -18.01 9.32
CA ASN A 157 10.03 -18.50 10.44
C ASN A 157 9.70 -17.78 11.75
N VAL A 158 9.47 -16.47 11.70
CA VAL A 158 9.01 -15.69 12.87
C VAL A 158 7.67 -16.19 13.38
N PHE A 159 6.69 -16.40 12.50
CA PHE A 159 5.39 -16.94 12.87
C PHE A 159 5.50 -18.35 13.46
N ASN A 160 6.34 -19.21 12.93
CA ASN A 160 6.56 -20.55 13.48
C ASN A 160 7.15 -20.53 14.90
N GLY A 161 7.93 -19.51 15.25
CA GLY A 161 8.52 -19.32 16.57
C GLY A 161 7.57 -18.68 17.60
N MET A 162 6.43 -18.13 17.18
CA MET A 162 5.48 -17.46 18.09
C MET A 162 4.47 -18.43 18.71
N PRO A 163 4.07 -18.24 19.99
CA PRO A 163 2.96 -18.99 20.57
C PRO A 163 1.68 -18.74 19.75
N GLY A 164 1.12 -19.80 19.16
CA GLY A 164 -0.05 -19.68 18.28
C GLY A 164 0.25 -19.31 16.82
N GLY A 165 1.50 -19.16 16.45
CA GLY A 165 1.92 -18.77 15.10
C GLY A 165 1.44 -19.71 13.99
N LYS A 166 1.21 -20.96 14.29
CA LYS A 166 0.59 -21.93 13.35
C LYS A 166 -0.82 -21.57 12.91
N ILE A 167 -1.55 -20.78 13.71
CA ILE A 167 -2.91 -20.34 13.38
C ILE A 167 -2.87 -19.05 12.55
N VAL A 168 -1.86 -18.22 12.77
CA VAL A 168 -1.70 -16.92 12.10
C VAL A 168 -0.96 -17.07 10.75
N GLY A 169 -0.15 -18.11 10.59
CA GLY A 169 0.67 -18.35 9.41
C GLY A 169 0.02 -19.24 8.33
N ILE A 170 -1.25 -19.66 8.52
CA ILE A 170 -2.07 -20.33 7.50
C ILE A 170 -2.93 -19.28 6.81
#